data_cda956b900899094912379f82935e514
#
_entry.id   cda956b900899094912379f82935e514
#
_cell.length_a   1.000
_cell.length_b   1.000
_cell.length_c   1.000
_cell.angle_alpha   90.00
_cell.angle_beta   90.00
_cell.angle_gamma   90.00
#
_symmetry.space_group_name_H-M   'P 1'
#
loop_
_entity.id
_entity.type
_entity.pdbx_description
1 polymer ?
#
loop_
_entity_poly.entity_id
_entity_poly.type
_entity_poly.pdbx_seq_one_letter_code
_entity_poly.pdbx_strand_id
1 'polypeptide(L)'
;MLGSAGTWPGPGGATCGHLLSHDGTHIWLDAGTGTFARLQEFVGIDDIAAIVITHGHTDHFIDVLPAFYARHYGGMGAPNLPFYSPEGFVEGMSVLTSENGRNVMAEAYAFRTVRGGDAFEIGPFHVSVFEMTHIGVSSVGYRIEAGGSVLAYTGDTGPCKEVIEMAHDADMFVAEATYQDASSQAFFHLSATQAAQHATAAGAKRLVLTHILPTLDPAVSLVEAAAAFDGPVELAEDGTTLEVAIR
;
A
#
# COMPACT_ATOMS: atom_id res chain seq x y z
N MET A 1 6.24 6.60 -5.08
CA MET A 1 5.08 6.92 -4.22
C MET A 1 4.03 7.58 -5.10
N LEU A 2 2.85 7.00 -5.28
CA LEU A 2 1.76 7.58 -6.08
C LEU A 2 0.88 8.48 -5.22
N GLY A 3 0.69 8.12 -3.95
CA GLY A 3 -0.05 8.88 -2.97
C GLY A 3 0.33 8.45 -1.56
N SER A 4 0.26 9.39 -0.61
CA SER A 4 0.76 9.23 0.75
C SER A 4 -0.20 9.71 1.85
N ALA A 5 -1.30 10.38 1.47
CA ALA A 5 -2.25 10.92 2.44
C ALA A 5 -3.12 9.80 3.05
N GLY A 6 -3.38 9.88 4.34
CA GLY A 6 -4.33 9.02 5.05
C GLY A 6 -5.77 9.47 4.86
N THR A 7 -6.68 8.52 4.70
CA THR A 7 -8.15 8.65 4.69
C THR A 7 -8.72 9.52 3.56
N TRP A 8 -8.19 10.71 3.29
CA TRP A 8 -8.60 11.59 2.19
C TRP A 8 -7.42 12.39 1.63
N PRO A 9 -7.42 12.75 0.33
CA PRO A 9 -6.33 13.54 -0.23
C PRO A 9 -6.47 15.02 0.14
N GLY A 10 -5.35 15.68 0.42
CA GLY A 10 -5.27 17.14 0.43
C GLY A 10 -5.36 17.71 -1.00
N PRO A 11 -5.44 19.05 -1.14
CA PRO A 11 -5.47 19.70 -2.45
C PRO A 11 -4.26 19.33 -3.32
N GLY A 12 -4.51 18.71 -4.49
CA GLY A 12 -3.47 18.26 -5.42
C GLY A 12 -2.73 16.97 -4.99
N GLY A 13 -3.09 16.39 -3.84
CA GLY A 13 -2.53 15.14 -3.34
C GLY A 13 -3.34 13.90 -3.74
N ALA A 14 -2.84 12.73 -3.36
CA ALA A 14 -3.49 11.44 -3.51
C ALA A 14 -3.44 10.67 -2.18
N THR A 15 -4.40 9.75 -1.98
CA THR A 15 -4.36 8.81 -0.84
C THR A 15 -3.42 7.65 -1.14
N CYS A 16 -3.32 6.69 -0.24
CA CYS A 16 -2.32 5.64 -0.31
C CYS A 16 -2.27 4.89 -1.64
N GLY A 17 -1.07 4.78 -2.17
CA GLY A 17 -0.76 3.96 -3.33
C GLY A 17 0.68 4.09 -3.80
N HIS A 18 1.24 3.00 -4.26
CA HIS A 18 2.65 2.90 -4.62
C HIS A 18 2.81 2.16 -5.96
N LEU A 19 3.79 2.59 -6.75
CA LEU A 19 4.25 1.83 -7.91
C LEU A 19 5.58 1.16 -7.52
N LEU A 20 5.62 -0.16 -7.54
CA LEU A 20 6.84 -0.93 -7.40
C LEU A 20 7.35 -1.34 -8.77
N SER A 21 8.66 -1.17 -9.01
CA SER A 21 9.28 -1.47 -10.30
C SER A 21 10.61 -2.18 -10.11
N HIS A 22 10.77 -3.35 -10.73
CA HIS A 22 12.02 -4.09 -10.79
C HIS A 22 12.09 -4.90 -12.08
N ASP A 23 13.23 -4.87 -12.78
CA ASP A 23 13.48 -5.60 -14.04
C ASP A 23 12.32 -5.52 -15.05
N GLY A 24 11.78 -4.31 -15.24
CA GLY A 24 10.69 -4.06 -16.19
C GLY A 24 9.31 -4.59 -15.76
N THR A 25 9.19 -5.16 -14.57
CA THR A 25 7.91 -5.57 -13.98
C THR A 25 7.39 -4.48 -13.06
N HIS A 26 6.09 -4.17 -13.16
CA HIS A 26 5.44 -3.10 -12.41
C HIS A 26 4.26 -3.64 -11.60
N ILE A 27 4.20 -3.33 -10.31
CA ILE A 27 3.08 -3.66 -9.42
C ILE A 27 2.45 -2.36 -8.91
N TRP A 28 1.13 -2.25 -9.02
CA TRP A 28 0.38 -1.19 -8.36
C TRP A 28 -0.10 -1.70 -7.00
N LEU A 29 0.54 -1.20 -5.93
CA LEU A 29 0.30 -1.57 -4.54
C LEU A 29 -0.53 -0.48 -3.87
N ASP A 30 -1.75 -0.79 -3.50
CA ASP A 30 -2.85 0.10 -3.17
C ASP A 30 -3.17 1.14 -4.27
N ALA A 31 -4.44 1.44 -4.40
CA ALA A 31 -5.01 2.23 -5.49
C ALA A 31 -6.00 3.27 -4.96
N GLY A 32 -5.56 4.08 -4.01
CA GLY A 32 -6.38 5.13 -3.41
C GLY A 32 -6.65 6.30 -4.35
N THR A 33 -7.48 7.23 -3.89
CA THR A 33 -7.94 8.38 -4.68
C THR A 33 -6.79 9.19 -5.26
N GLY A 34 -6.76 9.36 -6.59
CA GLY A 34 -5.78 10.15 -7.33
C GLY A 34 -4.55 9.35 -7.78
N THR A 35 -4.36 8.13 -7.31
CA THR A 35 -3.20 7.30 -7.63
C THR A 35 -3.21 6.81 -9.08
N PHE A 36 -4.39 6.56 -9.68
CA PHE A 36 -4.47 6.16 -11.09
C PHE A 36 -4.00 7.27 -12.04
N ALA A 37 -4.39 8.51 -11.77
CA ALA A 37 -3.92 9.62 -12.59
C ALA A 37 -2.38 9.76 -12.50
N ARG A 38 -1.82 9.65 -11.30
CA ARG A 38 -0.38 9.74 -11.08
C ARG A 38 0.39 8.51 -11.59
N LEU A 39 -0.20 7.31 -11.52
CA LEU A 39 0.39 6.11 -12.11
C LEU A 39 0.77 6.33 -13.57
N GLN A 40 -0.12 6.97 -14.34
CA GLN A 40 0.07 7.24 -15.76
C GLN A 40 1.17 8.26 -16.08
N GLU A 41 1.70 8.96 -15.07
CA GLU A 41 2.90 9.81 -15.24
C GLU A 41 4.20 8.98 -15.29
N PHE A 42 4.15 7.72 -14.81
CA PHE A 42 5.30 6.83 -14.74
C PHE A 42 5.23 5.65 -15.71
N VAL A 43 4.07 5.01 -15.79
CA VAL A 43 3.85 3.81 -16.64
C VAL A 43 2.40 3.81 -17.17
N GLY A 44 2.17 3.11 -18.29
CA GLY A 44 0.82 2.82 -18.76
C GLY A 44 0.11 1.79 -17.88
N ILE A 45 -1.22 1.85 -17.80
CA ILE A 45 -2.01 0.82 -17.08
C ILE A 45 -1.88 -0.55 -17.75
N ASP A 46 -1.52 -0.62 -19.01
CA ASP A 46 -1.22 -1.81 -19.79
C ASP A 46 0.13 -2.45 -19.47
N ASP A 47 1.05 -1.70 -18.86
CA ASP A 47 2.36 -2.19 -18.42
C ASP A 47 2.32 -2.76 -16.98
N ILE A 48 1.19 -2.64 -16.26
CA ILE A 48 1.05 -3.18 -14.91
C ILE A 48 0.90 -4.70 -14.95
N ALA A 49 1.78 -5.40 -14.23
CA ALA A 49 1.77 -6.85 -14.11
C ALA A 49 0.73 -7.37 -13.10
N ALA A 50 0.45 -6.60 -12.05
CA ALA A 50 -0.57 -6.91 -11.06
C ALA A 50 -1.00 -5.68 -10.26
N ILE A 51 -2.23 -5.72 -9.73
CA ILE A 51 -2.72 -4.85 -8.67
C ILE A 51 -2.71 -5.65 -7.37
N VAL A 52 -2.24 -5.04 -6.30
CA VAL A 52 -2.14 -5.67 -4.96
C VAL A 52 -2.74 -4.70 -3.94
N ILE A 53 -3.79 -5.11 -3.24
CA ILE A 53 -4.55 -4.28 -2.30
C ILE A 53 -4.39 -4.79 -0.88
N THR A 54 -4.15 -3.90 0.07
CA THR A 54 -4.01 -4.25 1.49
C THR A 54 -5.34 -4.49 2.16
N HIS A 55 -6.36 -3.67 1.89
CA HIS A 55 -7.70 -3.81 2.48
C HIS A 55 -8.77 -3.03 1.69
N GLY A 56 -10.03 -3.15 2.14
CA GLY A 56 -11.20 -2.66 1.42
C GLY A 56 -11.70 -1.27 1.83
N HIS A 57 -10.89 -0.38 2.45
CA HIS A 57 -11.26 1.01 2.61
C HIS A 57 -11.00 1.80 1.34
N THR A 58 -11.89 2.75 1.03
CA THR A 58 -11.91 3.43 -0.28
C THR A 58 -10.65 4.20 -0.61
N ASP A 59 -9.97 4.72 0.37
CA ASP A 59 -8.70 5.45 0.22
C ASP A 59 -7.51 4.56 -0.12
N HIS A 60 -7.72 3.22 -0.20
CA HIS A 60 -6.72 2.25 -0.65
C HIS A 60 -7.07 1.58 -1.97
N PHE A 61 -8.32 1.73 -2.51
CA PHE A 61 -8.66 0.98 -3.71
C PHE A 61 -9.54 1.71 -4.74
N ILE A 62 -10.12 2.86 -4.43
CA ILE A 62 -11.20 3.43 -5.25
C ILE A 62 -10.78 3.68 -6.70
N ASP A 63 -9.52 3.95 -6.95
CA ASP A 63 -8.99 4.23 -8.29
C ASP A 63 -8.88 2.98 -9.20
N VAL A 64 -9.11 1.77 -8.66
CA VAL A 64 -9.28 0.57 -9.51
C VAL A 64 -10.53 0.68 -10.40
N LEU A 65 -11.52 1.51 -10.02
CA LEU A 65 -12.73 1.71 -10.81
C LEU A 65 -12.47 2.53 -12.09
N PRO A 66 -11.88 3.74 -12.06
CA PRO A 66 -11.49 4.43 -13.28
C PRO A 66 -10.44 3.64 -14.10
N ALA A 67 -9.51 2.92 -13.45
CA ALA A 67 -8.59 2.03 -14.15
C ALA A 67 -9.32 0.89 -14.89
N PHE A 68 -10.35 0.31 -14.27
CA PHE A 68 -11.25 -0.64 -14.92
C PHE A 68 -11.89 -0.05 -16.20
N TYR A 69 -12.41 1.18 -16.14
CA TYR A 69 -12.99 1.83 -17.31
C TYR A 69 -11.96 2.06 -18.41
N ALA A 70 -10.74 2.48 -18.07
CA ALA A 70 -9.66 2.64 -19.04
C ALA A 70 -9.30 1.31 -19.72
N ARG A 71 -9.22 0.22 -18.95
CA ARG A 71 -8.91 -1.11 -19.49
C ARG A 71 -10.05 -1.67 -20.35
N HIS A 72 -11.27 -1.62 -19.86
CA HIS A 72 -12.40 -2.25 -20.55
C HIS A 72 -12.89 -1.40 -21.74
N TYR A 73 -13.19 -0.12 -21.54
CA TYR A 73 -13.73 0.76 -22.58
C TYR A 73 -12.67 1.46 -23.41
N GLY A 74 -11.51 1.73 -22.81
CA GLY A 74 -10.35 2.33 -23.48
C GLY A 74 -9.49 1.33 -24.25
N GLY A 75 -9.70 0.02 -24.03
CA GLY A 75 -8.88 -1.02 -24.65
C GLY A 75 -7.44 -1.04 -24.17
N MET A 76 -7.17 -0.50 -22.97
CA MET A 76 -5.83 -0.39 -22.42
C MET A 76 -5.44 -1.67 -21.67
N GLY A 77 -4.59 -2.49 -22.29
CA GLY A 77 -4.06 -3.71 -21.72
C GLY A 77 -4.91 -4.98 -21.94
N ALA A 78 -4.27 -6.12 -21.67
CA ALA A 78 -4.91 -7.43 -21.82
C ALA A 78 -5.97 -7.69 -20.72
N PRO A 79 -7.01 -8.51 -20.98
CA PRO A 79 -7.94 -8.94 -19.95
C PRO A 79 -7.23 -9.79 -18.87
N ASN A 80 -7.93 -10.03 -17.75
CA ASN A 80 -7.46 -10.86 -16.66
C ASN A 80 -6.16 -10.35 -15.98
N LEU A 81 -6.01 -9.03 -15.78
CA LEU A 81 -4.93 -8.49 -14.96
C LEU A 81 -4.98 -9.13 -13.57
N PRO A 82 -3.90 -9.78 -13.09
CA PRO A 82 -3.83 -10.32 -11.75
C PRO A 82 -4.18 -9.26 -10.70
N PHE A 83 -5.10 -9.59 -9.80
CA PHE A 83 -5.58 -8.68 -8.76
C PHE A 83 -5.61 -9.43 -7.41
N TYR A 84 -4.72 -9.07 -6.51
CA TYR A 84 -4.59 -9.67 -5.19
C TYR A 84 -5.25 -8.78 -4.15
N SER A 85 -6.12 -9.34 -3.33
CA SER A 85 -6.82 -8.61 -2.27
C SER A 85 -7.23 -9.53 -1.13
N PRO A 86 -7.43 -9.02 0.10
CA PRO A 86 -7.88 -9.83 1.21
C PRO A 86 -9.33 -10.30 1.05
N GLU A 87 -9.73 -11.19 1.94
CA GLU A 87 -11.09 -11.75 1.98
C GLU A 87 -12.16 -10.67 2.16
N GLY A 88 -13.28 -10.79 1.46
CA GLY A 88 -14.40 -9.86 1.50
C GLY A 88 -14.23 -8.59 0.63
N PHE A 89 -13.05 -8.39 0.05
CA PHE A 89 -12.77 -7.19 -0.77
C PHE A 89 -13.65 -7.13 -2.03
N VAL A 90 -13.75 -8.23 -2.78
CA VAL A 90 -14.49 -8.25 -4.05
C VAL A 90 -15.99 -8.02 -3.82
N GLU A 91 -16.54 -8.61 -2.77
CA GLU A 91 -17.92 -8.43 -2.34
C GLU A 91 -18.18 -6.96 -1.95
N GLY A 92 -17.29 -6.37 -1.14
CA GLY A 92 -17.39 -4.96 -0.73
C GLY A 92 -17.30 -3.99 -1.91
N MET A 93 -16.31 -4.16 -2.79
CA MET A 93 -16.16 -3.36 -3.99
C MET A 93 -17.34 -3.52 -4.97
N SER A 94 -17.94 -4.71 -5.04
CA SER A 94 -19.00 -5.01 -5.99
C SER A 94 -20.26 -4.17 -5.78
N VAL A 95 -20.49 -3.63 -4.59
CA VAL A 95 -21.65 -2.75 -4.30
C VAL A 95 -21.55 -1.39 -4.99
N LEU A 96 -20.34 -1.00 -5.40
CA LEU A 96 -20.07 0.26 -6.09
C LEU A 96 -20.36 0.17 -7.62
N THR A 97 -20.70 -1.02 -8.11
CA THR A 97 -20.92 -1.26 -9.55
C THR A 97 -22.30 -1.86 -9.81
N SER A 98 -22.83 -1.67 -11.02
CA SER A 98 -24.03 -2.38 -11.48
C SER A 98 -23.75 -3.87 -11.66
N GLU A 99 -24.80 -4.69 -11.78
CA GLU A 99 -24.67 -6.13 -12.09
C GLU A 99 -23.83 -6.38 -13.35
N ASN A 100 -24.13 -5.65 -14.42
CA ASN A 100 -23.35 -5.72 -15.65
C ASN A 100 -21.90 -5.28 -15.43
N GLY A 101 -21.66 -4.24 -14.63
CA GLY A 101 -20.32 -3.77 -14.27
C GLY A 101 -19.50 -4.82 -13.55
N ARG A 102 -20.11 -5.60 -12.65
CA ARG A 102 -19.44 -6.72 -11.97
C ARG A 102 -18.98 -7.80 -12.94
N ASN A 103 -19.85 -8.20 -13.87
CA ASN A 103 -19.51 -9.22 -14.86
C ASN A 103 -18.33 -8.78 -15.74
N VAL A 104 -18.36 -7.55 -16.21
CA VAL A 104 -17.31 -7.00 -17.07
C VAL A 104 -16.00 -6.78 -16.30
N MET A 105 -16.08 -6.40 -15.02
CA MET A 105 -14.91 -6.27 -14.15
C MET A 105 -14.21 -7.62 -13.91
N ALA A 106 -14.99 -8.72 -13.82
CA ALA A 106 -14.45 -10.07 -13.72
C ALA A 106 -13.74 -10.55 -15.02
N GLU A 107 -13.98 -9.88 -16.15
CA GLU A 107 -13.20 -10.10 -17.38
C GLU A 107 -11.91 -9.26 -17.39
N ALA A 108 -11.94 -8.07 -16.80
CA ALA A 108 -10.78 -7.17 -16.75
C ALA A 108 -9.73 -7.62 -15.73
N TYR A 109 -10.16 -8.15 -14.59
CA TYR A 109 -9.33 -8.53 -13.45
C TYR A 109 -9.45 -10.01 -13.09
N ALA A 110 -8.33 -10.67 -12.89
CA ALA A 110 -8.25 -12.02 -12.33
C ALA A 110 -8.08 -11.93 -10.80
N PHE A 111 -9.20 -11.85 -10.08
CA PHE A 111 -9.20 -11.72 -8.62
C PHE A 111 -8.62 -12.96 -7.92
N ARG A 112 -7.72 -12.72 -6.96
CA ARG A 112 -7.07 -13.72 -6.12
C ARG A 112 -7.13 -13.25 -4.67
N THR A 113 -7.85 -14.01 -3.85
CA THR A 113 -7.92 -13.74 -2.41
C THR A 113 -6.64 -14.18 -1.72
N VAL A 114 -6.10 -13.31 -0.86
CA VAL A 114 -4.91 -13.58 -0.03
C VAL A 114 -5.22 -13.41 1.45
N ARG A 115 -4.45 -14.09 2.30
CA ARG A 115 -4.56 -14.08 3.77
C ARG A 115 -3.17 -14.08 4.39
N GLY A 116 -3.08 -13.69 5.65
CA GLY A 116 -1.83 -13.82 6.40
C GLY A 116 -1.27 -15.24 6.34
N GLY A 117 0.02 -15.36 6.03
CA GLY A 117 0.72 -16.62 5.81
C GLY A 117 0.80 -17.09 4.35
N ASP A 118 0.05 -16.47 3.43
CA ASP A 118 0.17 -16.75 2.00
C ASP A 118 1.46 -16.14 1.43
N ALA A 119 1.91 -16.69 0.30
CA ALA A 119 2.98 -16.10 -0.51
C ALA A 119 2.70 -16.35 -2.01
N PHE A 120 3.16 -15.43 -2.85
CA PHE A 120 3.00 -15.52 -4.30
C PHE A 120 4.09 -14.76 -5.05
N GLU A 121 4.21 -15.06 -6.35
CA GLU A 121 5.20 -14.42 -7.24
C GLU A 121 4.52 -13.51 -8.26
N ILE A 122 5.14 -12.35 -8.54
CA ILE A 122 4.79 -11.47 -9.65
C ILE A 122 6.09 -11.10 -10.37
N GLY A 123 6.39 -11.79 -11.48
CA GLY A 123 7.68 -11.62 -12.16
C GLY A 123 8.85 -11.85 -11.21
N PRO A 124 9.76 -10.87 -11.01
CA PRO A 124 10.91 -11.01 -10.11
C PRO A 124 10.57 -10.76 -8.62
N PHE A 125 9.34 -10.41 -8.30
CA PHE A 125 8.92 -10.12 -6.93
C PHE A 125 8.40 -11.38 -6.23
N HIS A 126 8.97 -11.70 -5.07
CA HIS A 126 8.40 -12.63 -4.10
C HIS A 126 7.63 -11.83 -3.05
N VAL A 127 6.34 -12.13 -2.87
CA VAL A 127 5.44 -11.40 -1.97
C VAL A 127 4.93 -12.33 -0.88
N SER A 128 5.24 -12.01 0.37
CA SER A 128 4.71 -12.68 1.56
C SER A 128 3.66 -11.80 2.24
N VAL A 129 2.56 -12.42 2.69
CA VAL A 129 1.36 -11.75 3.23
C VAL A 129 1.31 -11.91 4.74
N PHE A 130 1.04 -10.82 5.46
CA PHE A 130 0.90 -10.80 6.92
C PHE A 130 -0.45 -10.23 7.31
N GLU A 131 -1.13 -10.84 8.28
CA GLU A 131 -2.38 -10.32 8.83
C GLU A 131 -2.13 -9.03 9.59
N MET A 132 -3.01 -8.03 9.42
CA MET A 132 -2.92 -6.75 10.10
C MET A 132 -4.12 -6.49 11.00
N THR A 133 -3.90 -5.71 12.05
CA THR A 133 -4.95 -5.35 13.01
C THR A 133 -5.64 -4.08 12.58
N HIS A 134 -6.76 -4.21 11.87
CA HIS A 134 -7.52 -3.06 11.40
C HIS A 134 -9.02 -3.21 11.64
N ILE A 135 -9.78 -2.10 11.54
CA ILE A 135 -11.21 -2.07 11.89
C ILE A 135 -12.11 -2.34 10.68
N GLY A 136 -13.10 -3.21 10.88
CA GLY A 136 -14.25 -3.36 9.97
C GLY A 136 -14.01 -4.17 8.70
N VAL A 137 -12.77 -4.42 8.31
CA VAL A 137 -12.40 -5.16 7.11
C VAL A 137 -11.19 -6.06 7.37
N SER A 138 -11.03 -7.13 6.59
CA SER A 138 -9.78 -7.87 6.55
C SER A 138 -8.67 -7.00 5.97
N SER A 139 -7.54 -6.90 6.68
CA SER A 139 -6.38 -6.09 6.29
C SER A 139 -5.11 -6.92 6.33
N VAL A 140 -4.25 -6.72 5.34
CA VAL A 140 -2.97 -7.40 5.22
C VAL A 140 -1.85 -6.42 4.90
N GLY A 141 -0.65 -6.73 5.39
CA GLY A 141 0.58 -6.08 4.99
C GLY A 141 1.42 -7.00 4.12
N TYR A 142 2.38 -6.45 3.43
CA TYR A 142 3.19 -7.17 2.46
C TYR A 142 4.69 -7.01 2.72
N ARG A 143 5.39 -8.15 2.73
CA ARG A 143 6.84 -8.20 2.60
C ARG A 143 7.17 -8.59 1.17
N ILE A 144 7.94 -7.75 0.47
CA ILE A 144 8.20 -7.85 -0.97
C ILE A 144 9.71 -7.92 -1.17
N GLU A 145 10.16 -9.01 -1.77
CA GLU A 145 11.57 -9.27 -2.01
C GLU A 145 11.85 -9.31 -3.51
N ALA A 146 12.85 -8.55 -3.96
CA ALA A 146 13.30 -8.54 -5.35
C ALA A 146 14.75 -8.07 -5.43
N GLY A 147 15.56 -8.67 -6.31
CA GLY A 147 16.96 -8.26 -6.53
C GLY A 147 17.84 -8.30 -5.27
N GLY A 148 17.50 -9.09 -4.27
CA GLY A 148 18.20 -9.17 -2.98
C GLY A 148 17.84 -8.05 -2.00
N SER A 149 16.89 -7.19 -2.33
CA SER A 149 16.35 -6.13 -1.45
C SER A 149 14.99 -6.52 -0.88
N VAL A 150 14.67 -5.96 0.28
CA VAL A 150 13.44 -6.23 1.04
C VAL A 150 12.71 -4.93 1.32
N LEU A 151 11.48 -4.85 0.82
CA LEU A 151 10.49 -3.82 1.16
C LEU A 151 9.41 -4.43 2.05
N ALA A 152 9.07 -3.79 3.16
CA ALA A 152 7.89 -4.11 3.96
C ALA A 152 6.90 -2.94 3.90
N TYR A 153 5.59 -3.23 3.73
CA TYR A 153 4.52 -2.24 3.69
C TYR A 153 3.34 -2.67 4.54
N THR A 154 2.94 -1.82 5.47
CA THR A 154 1.90 -2.17 6.45
C THR A 154 0.48 -2.17 5.86
N GLY A 155 0.16 -1.30 4.88
CA GLY A 155 -1.21 -0.84 4.75
C GLY A 155 -1.66 -0.19 6.05
N ASP A 156 -2.93 -0.31 6.41
CA ASP A 156 -3.47 0.21 7.67
C ASP A 156 -3.47 -0.87 8.75
N THR A 157 -2.93 -0.51 9.92
CA THR A 157 -2.84 -1.42 11.07
C THR A 157 -2.66 -0.69 12.39
N GLY A 158 -3.23 -1.24 13.45
CA GLY A 158 -2.79 -0.94 14.81
C GLY A 158 -1.50 -1.69 15.18
N PRO A 159 -0.97 -1.43 16.39
CA PRO A 159 0.22 -2.13 16.87
C PRO A 159 -0.02 -3.63 16.99
N CYS A 160 0.78 -4.44 16.28
CA CYS A 160 0.73 -5.89 16.36
C CYS A 160 2.10 -6.52 16.07
N LYS A 161 2.29 -7.77 16.49
CA LYS A 161 3.57 -8.48 16.30
C LYS A 161 3.85 -8.79 14.84
N GLU A 162 2.82 -8.95 14.03
CA GLU A 162 2.90 -9.26 12.60
C GLU A 162 3.62 -8.13 11.84
N VAL A 163 3.50 -6.88 12.27
CA VAL A 163 4.25 -5.75 11.71
C VAL A 163 5.75 -5.96 11.91
N ILE A 164 6.17 -6.41 13.12
CA ILE A 164 7.58 -6.68 13.42
C ILE A 164 8.09 -7.87 12.59
N GLU A 165 7.29 -8.95 12.50
CA GLU A 165 7.63 -10.15 11.74
C GLU A 165 7.78 -9.83 10.24
N MET A 166 6.87 -9.02 9.67
CA MET A 166 6.87 -8.58 8.27
C MET A 166 8.09 -7.72 7.95
N ALA A 167 8.40 -6.76 8.83
CA ALA A 167 9.47 -5.78 8.62
C ALA A 167 10.86 -6.29 9.07
N HIS A 168 10.98 -7.57 9.49
CA HIS A 168 12.24 -8.12 9.99
C HIS A 168 13.39 -7.93 8.98
N ASP A 169 14.44 -7.19 9.41
CA ASP A 169 15.63 -6.84 8.61
C ASP A 169 15.30 -6.20 7.24
N ALA A 170 14.14 -5.54 7.09
CA ALA A 170 13.78 -4.88 5.83
C ALA A 170 14.78 -3.77 5.48
N ASP A 171 15.14 -3.67 4.20
CA ASP A 171 15.97 -2.57 3.69
C ASP A 171 15.19 -1.24 3.69
N MET A 172 13.87 -1.32 3.42
CA MET A 172 12.93 -0.21 3.54
C MET A 172 11.63 -0.70 4.19
N PHE A 173 11.21 -0.02 5.24
CA PHE A 173 9.93 -0.23 5.89
C PHE A 173 9.04 0.98 5.66
N VAL A 174 7.98 0.81 4.86
CA VAL A 174 6.95 1.82 4.61
C VAL A 174 5.80 1.53 5.56
N ALA A 175 5.61 2.40 6.54
CA ALA A 175 4.64 2.22 7.61
C ALA A 175 3.63 3.37 7.64
N GLU A 176 2.36 3.04 7.88
CA GLU A 176 1.37 4.04 8.22
C GLU A 176 1.76 4.80 9.49
N ALA A 177 1.39 6.06 9.56
CA ALA A 177 1.56 6.94 10.71
C ALA A 177 0.39 7.92 10.79
N THR A 178 -0.82 7.36 10.84
CA THR A 178 -2.08 8.13 10.82
C THR A 178 -2.15 9.14 11.94
N TYR A 179 -1.57 8.82 13.09
CA TYR A 179 -1.64 9.67 14.28
C TYR A 179 -0.27 10.20 14.72
N GLN A 180 -0.32 11.33 15.44
CA GLN A 180 0.73 11.84 16.30
C GLN A 180 0.46 11.41 17.74
N ASP A 181 1.49 11.26 18.57
CA ASP A 181 1.40 10.64 19.89
C ASP A 181 0.32 11.24 20.79
N ALA A 182 0.21 12.55 20.80
CA ALA A 182 -0.75 13.25 21.67
C ALA A 182 -2.21 12.91 21.39
N SER A 183 -2.52 12.43 20.18
CA SER A 183 -3.89 12.12 19.71
C SER A 183 -4.18 10.63 19.64
N SER A 184 -3.17 9.77 19.73
CA SER A 184 -3.31 8.33 19.49
C SER A 184 -4.03 7.64 20.64
N GLN A 185 -5.32 7.40 20.43
CA GLN A 185 -6.15 6.53 21.27
C GLN A 185 -6.65 5.31 20.50
N ALA A 186 -6.51 5.29 19.18
CA ALA A 186 -7.05 4.25 18.33
C ALA A 186 -6.06 3.07 18.22
N PHE A 187 -6.56 1.87 18.45
CA PHE A 187 -5.80 0.61 18.41
C PHE A 187 -5.74 -0.02 17.01
N PHE A 188 -6.31 0.63 16.02
CA PHE A 188 -6.40 0.14 14.64
C PHE A 188 -5.60 0.97 13.61
N HIS A 189 -4.82 1.95 14.09
CA HIS A 189 -3.80 2.68 13.36
C HIS A 189 -2.56 2.90 14.22
N LEU A 190 -1.43 3.22 13.60
CA LEU A 190 -0.19 3.57 14.28
C LEU A 190 -0.07 5.09 14.48
N SER A 191 0.62 5.48 15.54
CA SER A 191 1.27 6.78 15.60
C SER A 191 2.66 6.71 14.97
N ALA A 192 3.25 7.87 14.66
CA ALA A 192 4.60 7.97 14.14
C ALA A 192 5.63 7.31 15.08
N THR A 193 5.50 7.51 16.41
CA THR A 193 6.32 6.83 17.41
C THR A 193 6.12 5.31 17.39
N GLN A 194 4.89 4.82 17.25
CA GLN A 194 4.63 3.37 17.19
C GLN A 194 5.22 2.75 15.92
N ALA A 195 5.10 3.40 14.76
CA ALA A 195 5.74 2.96 13.53
C ALA A 195 7.26 2.83 13.71
N ALA A 196 7.90 3.83 14.32
CA ALA A 196 9.33 3.85 14.62
C ALA A 196 9.75 2.76 15.64
N GLN A 197 8.95 2.51 16.68
CA GLN A 197 9.18 1.42 17.64
C GLN A 197 9.11 0.04 16.95
N HIS A 198 8.18 -0.16 16.03
CA HIS A 198 8.11 -1.39 15.24
C HIS A 198 9.33 -1.52 14.31
N ALA A 199 9.76 -0.42 13.66
CA ALA A 199 10.97 -0.39 12.85
C ALA A 199 12.22 -0.81 13.64
N THR A 200 12.37 -0.27 14.86
CA THR A 200 13.45 -0.62 15.78
C THR A 200 13.39 -2.10 16.18
N ALA A 201 12.22 -2.59 16.59
CA ALA A 201 12.02 -3.98 17.01
C ALA A 201 12.25 -4.97 15.87
N ALA A 202 11.94 -4.59 14.65
CA ALA A 202 12.14 -5.39 13.43
C ALA A 202 13.59 -5.37 12.92
N GLY A 203 14.43 -4.44 13.38
CA GLY A 203 15.77 -4.23 12.80
C GLY A 203 15.72 -3.67 11.37
N ALA A 204 14.65 -2.94 11.03
CA ALA A 204 14.55 -2.30 9.72
C ALA A 204 15.68 -1.28 9.53
N LYS A 205 16.17 -1.12 8.30
CA LYS A 205 17.31 -0.24 8.03
C LYS A 205 16.91 1.21 7.74
N ARG A 206 15.70 1.40 7.22
CA ARG A 206 15.13 2.71 6.85
C ARG A 206 13.62 2.68 7.07
N LEU A 207 13.08 3.73 7.64
CA LEU A 207 11.64 3.92 7.86
C LEU A 207 11.11 5.02 6.95
N VAL A 208 10.02 4.75 6.23
CA VAL A 208 9.27 5.74 5.45
C VAL A 208 7.86 5.83 6.04
N LEU A 209 7.50 7.00 6.55
CA LEU A 209 6.16 7.25 7.09
C LEU A 209 5.19 7.63 5.96
N THR A 210 4.04 6.97 5.94
CA THR A 210 2.95 7.25 5.00
C THR A 210 1.62 7.33 5.73
N HIS A 211 0.53 7.56 5.04
CA HIS A 211 -0.84 7.58 5.58
C HIS A 211 -1.04 8.61 6.70
N ILE A 212 -0.33 9.75 6.62
CA ILE A 212 -0.51 10.84 7.58
C ILE A 212 -1.77 11.63 7.19
N LEU A 213 -2.62 11.94 8.18
CA LEU A 213 -3.83 12.73 7.95
C LEU A 213 -3.48 14.14 7.40
N PRO A 214 -4.15 14.63 6.35
CA PRO A 214 -3.84 15.95 5.76
C PRO A 214 -4.05 17.15 6.70
N THR A 215 -4.67 16.93 7.86
CA THR A 215 -4.85 17.95 8.90
C THR A 215 -3.69 18.02 9.89
N LEU A 216 -2.75 17.09 9.84
CA LEU A 216 -1.59 17.04 10.72
C LEU A 216 -0.37 17.67 10.02
N ASP A 217 0.54 18.22 10.83
CA ASP A 217 1.85 18.67 10.34
C ASP A 217 2.79 17.45 10.23
N PRO A 218 3.18 17.01 9.03
CA PRO A 218 4.03 15.83 8.89
C PRO A 218 5.43 16.01 9.50
N ALA A 219 5.89 17.25 9.70
CA ALA A 219 7.16 17.50 10.38
C ALA A 219 7.12 17.07 11.86
N VAL A 220 5.97 17.11 12.52
CA VAL A 220 5.79 16.59 13.88
C VAL A 220 5.93 15.08 13.89
N SER A 221 5.25 14.37 12.95
CA SER A 221 5.38 12.92 12.82
C SER A 221 6.82 12.49 12.56
N LEU A 222 7.55 13.24 11.74
CA LEU A 222 8.98 12.98 11.49
C LEU A 222 9.82 13.10 12.75
N VAL A 223 9.60 14.13 13.56
CA VAL A 223 10.32 14.35 14.84
C VAL A 223 9.99 13.25 15.85
N GLU A 224 8.72 12.87 15.99
CA GLU A 224 8.28 11.80 16.88
C GLU A 224 8.91 10.46 16.50
N ALA A 225 8.91 10.10 15.22
CA ALA A 225 9.52 8.87 14.75
C ALA A 225 11.03 8.86 14.91
N ALA A 226 11.72 9.95 14.60
CA ALA A 226 13.18 10.08 14.76
C ALA A 226 13.63 9.98 16.24
N ALA A 227 12.75 10.24 17.18
CA ALA A 227 13.03 10.05 18.60
C ALA A 227 12.97 8.57 19.06
N ALA A 228 12.39 7.67 18.26
CA ALA A 228 12.13 6.27 18.59
C ALA A 228 12.82 5.26 17.65
N PHE A 229 13.51 5.73 16.61
CA PHE A 229 14.24 4.91 15.65
C PHE A 229 15.58 5.56 15.31
N ASP A 230 16.67 4.83 15.49
CA ASP A 230 18.05 5.33 15.27
C ASP A 230 18.45 5.36 13.78
N GLY A 231 17.69 4.69 12.90
CA GLY A 231 17.93 4.68 11.47
C GLY A 231 17.34 5.90 10.74
N PRO A 232 17.56 6.02 9.43
CA PRO A 232 16.97 7.07 8.61
C PRO A 232 15.44 7.02 8.63
N VAL A 233 14.80 8.16 8.89
CA VAL A 233 13.33 8.34 8.81
C VAL A 233 13.02 9.36 7.73
N GLU A 234 12.07 9.03 6.85
CA GLU A 234 11.63 9.90 5.76
C GLU A 234 10.10 9.95 5.71
N LEU A 235 9.57 10.99 5.09
CA LEU A 235 8.15 11.08 4.74
C LEU A 235 7.93 10.56 3.32
N ALA A 236 6.86 9.81 3.12
CA ALA A 236 6.38 9.53 1.78
C ALA A 236 5.84 10.82 1.16
N GLU A 237 6.33 11.17 -0.01
CA GLU A 237 5.87 12.33 -0.76
C GLU A 237 5.33 11.89 -2.12
N ASP A 238 4.16 12.41 -2.47
CA ASP A 238 3.48 12.13 -3.73
C ASP A 238 4.37 12.44 -4.94
N GLY A 239 4.45 11.51 -5.89
CA GLY A 239 5.23 11.66 -7.12
C GLY A 239 6.73 11.40 -6.95
N THR A 240 7.23 11.09 -5.75
CA THR A 240 8.65 10.80 -5.53
C THR A 240 8.99 9.34 -5.83
N THR A 241 10.24 9.10 -6.21
CA THR A 241 10.80 7.75 -6.36
C THR A 241 11.81 7.50 -5.25
N LEU A 242 11.65 6.38 -4.55
CA LEU A 242 12.58 5.91 -3.54
C LEU A 242 13.23 4.61 -4.03
N GLU A 243 14.55 4.53 -3.94
CA GLU A 243 15.27 3.29 -4.24
C GLU A 243 15.37 2.44 -2.97
N VAL A 244 14.97 1.17 -3.06
CA VAL A 244 15.26 0.17 -2.03
C VAL A 244 16.69 -0.30 -2.24
N ALA A 245 17.55 -0.15 -1.25
CA ALA A 245 18.97 -0.45 -1.40
C ALA A 245 19.19 -1.91 -1.80
N ILE A 246 20.03 -2.11 -2.81
CA ILE A 246 20.52 -3.46 -3.21
C ILE A 246 21.63 -3.85 -2.22
N ARG A 247 21.55 -5.04 -1.66
CA ARG A 247 22.57 -5.63 -0.76
C ARG A 247 23.78 -6.12 -1.52
#